data_ebbb10e995e428aa5a92054f880b3dd4
#
_entry.id   ebbb10e995e428aa5a92054f880b3dd4
#
_cell.length_a   1.000
_cell.length_b   1.000
_cell.length_c   1.000
_cell.angle_alpha   90.00
_cell.angle_beta   90.00
_cell.angle_gamma   90.00
#
_symmetry.space_group_name_H-M   'P 1'
#
loop_
_entity.id
_entity.type
_entity.pdbx_description
1 polymer ?
#
loop_
_entity_poly.entity_id
_entity_poly.type
_entity_poly.pdbx_seq_one_letter_code
_entity_poly.pdbx_strand_id
1 'polypeptide(L)'
;MKIFICKCALIIVLMHASILPQSRAQNGERVVCTSKKSPCFLKGITCPKQCPTRRPTDPKAKACFINCDSPICKAECRRRKPSCNGVGAACYDPRFIGADGAVFYFHGRSNEHFSLVSDSSLHINARFIGHRPSGRSRDYTWIQALGVLFGSHSLSVEAKQAAEWDSSVDHFRFVYDGDEVGLPPGFLSGWRSAEGEVTLERVRSTNSAVVSIPGVVEIGVNVVPITKEDDRIHKYEIPADDCFAHLEVQFRLFDVSAAVEGVLGRTYRPDYESHARLGIAMPVVGGEDKYRTTSLLAPDCTQCVFSSRPRLTME
;
A
#
# COMPACT_ATOMS: atom_id res chain seq x y z
N MET A 1 22.65 -85.35 38.74
CA MET A 1 22.30 -84.13 39.47
C MET A 1 22.29 -83.01 38.43
N LYS A 2 21.12 -82.68 37.89
CA LYS A 2 20.94 -81.66 36.84
C LYS A 2 20.31 -80.41 37.49
N ILE A 3 21.08 -79.36 37.47
CA ILE A 3 20.66 -78.05 37.99
C ILE A 3 19.85 -77.33 36.92
N PHE A 4 18.57 -77.05 37.19
CA PHE A 4 17.75 -76.23 36.37
C PHE A 4 17.99 -74.75 36.71
N ILE A 5 18.50 -73.98 35.77
CA ILE A 5 18.62 -72.50 35.88
C ILE A 5 17.36 -71.92 35.32
N CYS A 6 16.55 -71.31 36.20
CA CYS A 6 15.35 -70.54 35.82
C CYS A 6 15.82 -69.16 35.33
N LYS A 7 15.60 -68.87 34.04
CA LYS A 7 15.80 -67.52 33.47
C LYS A 7 14.54 -66.66 33.69
N CYS A 8 14.60 -65.79 34.67
CA CYS A 8 13.58 -64.67 34.77
C CYS A 8 13.88 -63.62 33.70
N ALA A 9 13.04 -63.57 32.67
CA ALA A 9 13.05 -62.49 31.70
C ALA A 9 12.39 -61.28 32.31
N LEU A 10 13.15 -60.21 32.56
CA LEU A 10 12.68 -58.94 33.04
C LEU A 10 12.15 -58.16 31.81
N ILE A 11 10.84 -58.06 31.67
CA ILE A 11 10.21 -57.24 30.64
C ILE A 11 10.19 -55.79 31.11
N ILE A 12 11.13 -54.98 30.62
CA ILE A 12 11.13 -53.54 30.81
C ILE A 12 10.12 -52.94 29.82
N VAL A 13 8.94 -52.57 30.27
CA VAL A 13 7.98 -51.79 29.50
C VAL A 13 8.44 -50.34 29.50
N LEU A 14 9.11 -49.91 28.44
CA LEU A 14 9.41 -48.51 28.16
C LEU A 14 8.11 -47.80 27.81
N MET A 15 7.51 -47.14 28.78
CA MET A 15 6.45 -46.14 28.51
C MET A 15 7.06 -44.96 27.76
N HIS A 16 6.95 -44.96 26.45
CA HIS A 16 7.18 -43.75 25.66
C HIS A 16 6.05 -42.77 25.96
N ALA A 17 6.29 -41.84 26.87
CA ALA A 17 5.44 -40.67 27.03
C ALA A 17 5.58 -39.86 25.76
N SER A 18 4.63 -39.99 24.84
CA SER A 18 4.47 -39.11 23.70
C SER A 18 4.19 -37.71 24.23
N ILE A 19 5.22 -36.88 24.33
CA ILE A 19 5.07 -35.44 24.56
C ILE A 19 4.46 -34.88 23.28
N LEU A 20 3.14 -34.90 23.21
CA LEU A 20 2.41 -34.10 22.22
C LEU A 20 2.82 -32.63 22.45
N PRO A 21 3.32 -31.94 21.44
CA PRO A 21 3.53 -30.50 21.59
C PRO A 21 2.19 -29.86 21.92
N GLN A 22 2.03 -29.42 23.14
CA GLN A 22 0.91 -28.57 23.53
C GLN A 22 1.00 -27.35 22.60
N SER A 23 0.10 -27.25 21.65
CA SER A 23 -0.10 -26.03 20.89
C SER A 23 -0.46 -24.93 21.88
N ARG A 24 0.55 -24.17 22.33
CA ARG A 24 0.31 -22.91 23.01
C ARG A 24 -0.62 -22.13 22.10
N ALA A 25 -1.86 -21.94 22.52
CA ALA A 25 -2.75 -20.98 21.89
C ALA A 25 -1.97 -19.66 21.88
N GLN A 26 -1.43 -19.27 20.72
CA GLN A 26 -0.71 -18.02 20.58
C GLN A 26 -1.76 -16.93 20.82
N ASN A 27 -1.72 -16.35 22.02
CA ASN A 27 -2.43 -15.13 22.27
C ASN A 27 -1.91 -14.12 21.25
N GLY A 28 -2.81 -13.53 20.44
CA GLY A 28 -2.43 -12.58 19.42
C GLY A 28 -1.63 -11.42 20.02
N GLU A 29 -0.76 -10.80 19.20
CA GLU A 29 -0.01 -9.60 19.59
C GLU A 29 -0.98 -8.53 20.13
N ARG A 30 -0.60 -7.88 21.22
CA ARG A 30 -1.39 -6.81 21.86
C ARG A 30 -0.66 -5.48 21.71
N VAL A 31 -1.36 -4.46 21.23
CA VAL A 31 -0.86 -3.10 21.11
C VAL A 31 -1.70 -2.17 22.00
N VAL A 32 -1.05 -1.31 22.76
CA VAL A 32 -1.70 -0.25 23.53
C VAL A 32 -1.55 1.06 22.77
N CYS A 33 -2.67 1.74 22.53
CA CYS A 33 -2.67 3.04 21.88
C CYS A 33 -2.22 4.12 22.88
N THR A 34 -1.07 4.74 22.65
CA THR A 34 -0.44 5.66 23.62
C THR A 34 -0.65 7.13 23.30
N SER A 35 -1.13 7.48 22.11
CA SER A 35 -1.43 8.87 21.75
C SER A 35 -2.64 9.40 22.53
N LYS A 36 -2.47 10.50 23.27
CA LYS A 36 -3.55 11.16 24.00
C LYS A 36 -4.67 11.71 23.10
N LYS A 37 -4.38 11.95 21.83
CA LYS A 37 -5.35 12.41 20.83
C LYS A 37 -6.16 11.26 20.21
N SER A 38 -5.73 10.03 20.41
CA SER A 38 -6.38 8.85 19.87
C SER A 38 -7.70 8.55 20.59
N PRO A 39 -8.81 8.28 19.89
CA PRO A 39 -10.05 7.79 20.49
C PRO A 39 -9.87 6.46 21.23
N CYS A 40 -8.77 5.75 20.91
CA CYS A 40 -8.42 4.48 21.56
C CYS A 40 -7.33 4.63 22.64
N PHE A 41 -7.09 5.85 23.13
CA PHE A 41 -6.05 6.11 24.14
C PHE A 41 -6.12 5.15 25.32
N LEU A 42 -4.98 4.55 25.67
CA LEU A 42 -4.80 3.52 26.70
C LEU A 42 -5.60 2.22 26.47
N LYS A 43 -6.34 2.07 25.38
CA LYS A 43 -6.98 0.80 25.06
C LYS A 43 -5.95 -0.18 24.51
N GLY A 44 -5.93 -1.39 25.08
CA GLY A 44 -5.15 -2.52 24.56
C GLY A 44 -5.96 -3.28 23.51
N ILE A 45 -5.50 -3.27 22.27
CA ILE A 45 -6.14 -3.96 21.15
C ILE A 45 -5.35 -5.22 20.86
N THR A 46 -6.02 -6.38 20.85
CA THR A 46 -5.39 -7.69 20.63
C THR A 46 -5.69 -8.17 19.20
N CYS A 47 -4.67 -8.68 18.54
CA CYS A 47 -4.77 -9.25 17.22
C CYS A 47 -5.66 -10.51 17.20
N PRO A 48 -6.56 -10.65 16.20
CA PRO A 48 -7.40 -11.84 16.05
C PRO A 48 -6.59 -13.11 15.80
N LYS A 49 -7.15 -14.26 16.14
CA LYS A 49 -6.50 -15.56 15.92
C LYS A 49 -6.16 -15.84 14.44
N GLN A 50 -6.93 -15.28 13.49
CA GLN A 50 -6.69 -15.43 12.06
C GLN A 50 -5.47 -14.65 11.55
N CYS A 51 -4.99 -13.67 12.32
CA CYS A 51 -3.81 -12.88 12.05
C CYS A 51 -3.16 -12.47 13.38
N PRO A 52 -2.50 -13.39 14.08
CA PRO A 52 -2.07 -13.18 15.47
C PRO A 52 -0.92 -12.17 15.63
N THR A 53 -0.30 -11.75 14.54
CA THR A 53 0.83 -10.82 14.53
C THR A 53 0.68 -9.74 13.46
N ARG A 54 1.24 -8.57 13.74
CA ARG A 54 1.32 -7.44 12.80
C ARG A 54 2.34 -7.69 11.68
N ARG A 55 3.34 -8.53 11.94
CA ARG A 55 4.43 -8.87 11.02
C ARG A 55 4.55 -10.39 10.87
N PRO A 56 3.62 -11.03 10.14
CA PRO A 56 3.72 -12.46 9.89
C PRO A 56 4.98 -12.78 9.07
N THR A 57 5.63 -13.87 9.39
CA THR A 57 6.82 -14.36 8.66
C THR A 57 6.44 -14.91 7.27
N ASP A 58 5.21 -15.41 7.10
CA ASP A 58 4.69 -15.80 5.80
C ASP A 58 4.15 -14.56 5.05
N PRO A 59 4.74 -14.18 3.90
CA PRO A 59 4.28 -13.03 3.12
C PRO A 59 2.86 -13.20 2.52
N LYS A 60 2.33 -14.41 2.49
CA LYS A 60 0.96 -14.70 2.04
C LYS A 60 -0.06 -14.61 3.18
N ALA A 61 0.39 -14.67 4.43
CA ALA A 61 -0.49 -14.59 5.58
C ALA A 61 -1.14 -13.19 5.70
N LYS A 62 -2.32 -13.14 6.32
CA LYS A 62 -2.91 -11.88 6.73
C LYS A 62 -2.15 -11.34 7.94
N ALA A 63 -1.83 -10.06 7.93
CA ALA A 63 -1.29 -9.34 9.08
C ALA A 63 -2.41 -8.74 9.90
N CYS A 64 -2.17 -8.60 11.21
CA CYS A 64 -3.00 -7.82 12.10
C CYS A 64 -2.76 -6.33 11.85
N PHE A 65 -3.84 -5.62 11.64
CA PHE A 65 -3.83 -4.18 11.43
C PHE A 65 -4.58 -3.49 12.58
N ILE A 66 -3.91 -2.55 13.24
CA ILE A 66 -4.46 -1.79 14.36
C ILE A 66 -4.36 -0.31 14.04
N ASN A 67 -5.51 0.35 13.91
CA ASN A 67 -5.58 1.79 13.79
C ASN A 67 -6.05 2.39 15.13
N CYS A 68 -5.15 3.06 15.83
CA CYS A 68 -5.44 3.72 17.10
C CYS A 68 -6.30 4.97 16.94
N ASP A 69 -6.37 5.55 15.74
CA ASP A 69 -7.14 6.77 15.46
C ASP A 69 -8.58 6.47 15.02
N SER A 70 -8.88 5.19 14.78
CA SER A 70 -10.25 4.75 14.52
C SER A 70 -11.08 4.69 15.81
N PRO A 71 -12.29 5.27 15.86
CA PRO A 71 -13.16 5.19 17.03
C PRO A 71 -13.63 3.77 17.34
N ILE A 72 -13.49 2.84 16.40
CA ILE A 72 -13.88 1.44 16.55
C ILE A 72 -12.95 0.68 17.51
N CYS A 73 -11.67 1.07 17.62
CA CYS A 73 -10.65 0.47 18.49
C CYS A 73 -10.56 -1.06 18.38
N LYS A 74 -10.61 -1.58 17.16
CA LYS A 74 -10.53 -3.02 16.86
C LYS A 74 -9.39 -3.32 15.90
N ALA A 75 -8.81 -4.51 16.03
CA ALA A 75 -7.86 -5.04 15.07
C ALA A 75 -8.58 -5.68 13.88
N GLU A 76 -7.99 -5.57 12.71
CA GLU A 76 -8.48 -6.18 11.47
C GLU A 76 -7.40 -7.08 10.85
N CYS A 77 -7.83 -8.16 10.19
CA CYS A 77 -6.93 -9.03 9.44
C CYS A 77 -6.89 -8.62 7.97
N ARG A 78 -5.73 -8.18 7.50
CA ARG A 78 -5.56 -7.70 6.12
C ARG A 78 -4.33 -8.34 5.46
N ARG A 79 -4.36 -8.44 4.15
CA ARG A 79 -3.15 -8.74 3.38
C ARG A 79 -2.31 -7.48 3.31
N ARG A 80 -0.99 -7.62 3.43
CA ARG A 80 -0.04 -6.49 3.36
C ARG A 80 0.22 -6.07 1.91
N LYS A 81 0.15 -7.00 0.97
CA LYS A 81 0.24 -6.69 -0.46
C LYS A 81 -1.00 -5.88 -0.88
N PRO A 82 -0.84 -4.81 -1.71
CA PRO A 82 -1.97 -4.07 -2.24
C PRO A 82 -2.93 -4.99 -3.01
N SER A 83 -4.22 -4.72 -2.87
CA SER A 83 -5.27 -5.44 -3.59
C SER A 83 -5.86 -4.53 -4.66
N CYS A 84 -5.60 -4.84 -5.91
CA CYS A 84 -6.19 -4.11 -7.04
C CYS A 84 -7.72 -4.24 -7.13
N ASN A 85 -8.34 -5.07 -6.30
CA ASN A 85 -9.79 -5.23 -6.19
C ASN A 85 -10.35 -4.73 -4.85
N GLY A 86 -9.57 -4.00 -4.06
CA GLY A 86 -9.99 -3.41 -2.80
C GLY A 86 -10.27 -1.92 -2.93
N VAL A 87 -11.10 -1.39 -2.03
CA VAL A 87 -11.31 0.06 -1.89
C VAL A 87 -9.97 0.80 -1.79
N GLY A 88 -9.87 1.93 -2.46
CA GLY A 88 -8.66 2.74 -2.52
C GLY A 88 -7.61 2.23 -3.50
N ALA A 89 -7.89 1.21 -4.31
CA ALA A 89 -6.94 0.73 -5.32
C ALA A 89 -6.83 1.68 -6.51
N ALA A 90 -5.61 1.77 -7.06
CA ALA A 90 -5.30 2.36 -8.36
C ALA A 90 -4.26 1.47 -9.05
N CYS A 91 -4.67 0.70 -10.04
CA CYS A 91 -3.88 -0.32 -10.71
C CYS A 91 -4.20 -0.34 -12.22
N TYR A 92 -3.36 -1.02 -12.96
CA TYR A 92 -3.53 -1.24 -14.41
C TYR A 92 -3.48 0.09 -15.21
N ASP A 93 -4.31 0.28 -16.24
CA ASP A 93 -4.42 1.44 -17.15
C ASP A 93 -5.45 2.49 -16.64
N PRO A 94 -5.15 3.46 -15.73
CA PRO A 94 -5.29 3.14 -14.32
C PRO A 94 -6.76 2.99 -13.95
N ARG A 95 -7.07 1.87 -13.35
CA ARG A 95 -8.38 1.52 -12.80
C ARG A 95 -8.41 1.83 -11.31
N PHE A 96 -9.35 2.65 -10.89
CA PHE A 96 -9.55 3.05 -9.50
C PHE A 96 -10.75 2.34 -8.89
N ILE A 97 -10.71 2.16 -7.56
CA ILE A 97 -11.86 1.72 -6.77
C ILE A 97 -12.09 2.77 -5.68
N GLY A 98 -13.22 3.47 -5.78
CA GLY A 98 -13.61 4.51 -4.84
C GLY A 98 -13.91 3.99 -3.44
N ALA A 99 -14.14 4.90 -2.49
CA ALA A 99 -14.55 4.58 -1.13
C ALA A 99 -15.90 3.86 -1.06
N ASP A 100 -16.78 4.15 -2.01
CA ASP A 100 -18.07 3.50 -2.24
C ASP A 100 -17.97 2.10 -2.87
N GLY A 101 -16.76 1.66 -3.23
CA GLY A 101 -16.49 0.41 -3.94
C GLY A 101 -16.74 0.47 -5.45
N ALA A 102 -17.14 1.61 -5.99
CA ALA A 102 -17.36 1.77 -7.43
C ALA A 102 -16.02 1.77 -8.19
N VAL A 103 -16.02 1.06 -9.32
CA VAL A 103 -14.89 1.04 -10.25
C VAL A 103 -15.02 2.20 -11.23
N PHE A 104 -13.93 2.94 -11.42
CA PHE A 104 -13.83 3.96 -12.45
C PHE A 104 -12.41 4.02 -13.02
N TYR A 105 -12.26 4.72 -14.14
CA TYR A 105 -10.99 4.91 -14.82
C TYR A 105 -10.67 6.40 -14.93
N PHE A 106 -9.43 6.74 -14.66
CA PHE A 106 -8.89 8.07 -14.89
C PHE A 106 -7.54 7.90 -15.58
N HIS A 107 -7.47 8.26 -16.85
CA HIS A 107 -6.28 7.99 -17.65
C HIS A 107 -5.21 9.06 -17.49
N GLY A 108 -5.58 10.31 -17.18
CA GLY A 108 -4.64 11.42 -17.19
C GLY A 108 -3.95 11.57 -18.54
N ARG A 109 -2.69 12.00 -18.52
CA ARG A 109 -1.84 12.15 -19.70
C ARG A 109 -0.42 11.66 -19.40
N SER A 110 0.24 11.11 -20.41
CA SER A 110 1.62 10.68 -20.31
C SER A 110 2.54 11.84 -19.90
N ASN A 111 3.43 11.57 -18.93
CA ASN A 111 4.41 12.50 -18.35
C ASN A 111 3.80 13.69 -17.57
N GLU A 112 2.52 13.65 -17.25
CA GLU A 112 1.87 14.68 -16.44
C GLU A 112 1.59 14.18 -15.01
N HIS A 113 1.25 15.16 -14.12
CA HIS A 113 1.01 14.92 -12.70
C HIS A 113 -0.44 15.30 -12.38
N PHE A 114 -1.08 14.47 -11.55
CA PHE A 114 -2.47 14.68 -11.15
C PHE A 114 -2.66 14.39 -9.66
N SER A 115 -3.46 15.22 -9.00
CA SER A 115 -3.83 15.02 -7.61
C SER A 115 -4.80 13.85 -7.49
N LEU A 116 -4.37 12.80 -6.79
CA LEU A 116 -5.22 11.67 -6.42
C LEU A 116 -6.01 11.96 -5.15
N VAL A 117 -5.40 12.63 -4.18
CA VAL A 117 -6.01 13.02 -2.90
C VAL A 117 -5.51 14.40 -2.53
N SER A 118 -6.39 15.30 -2.15
CA SER A 118 -6.06 16.60 -1.57
C SER A 118 -6.99 16.86 -0.40
N ASP A 119 -6.43 16.90 0.80
CA ASP A 119 -7.12 17.29 2.02
C ASP A 119 -6.30 18.32 2.78
N SER A 120 -6.82 18.93 3.80
CA SER A 120 -6.14 19.99 4.57
C SER A 120 -4.76 19.58 5.10
N SER A 121 -4.56 18.31 5.46
CA SER A 121 -3.32 17.77 6.07
C SER A 121 -2.61 16.72 5.22
N LEU A 122 -3.17 16.32 4.08
CA LEU A 122 -2.64 15.29 3.20
C LEU A 122 -2.85 15.68 1.75
N HIS A 123 -1.78 15.56 0.94
CA HIS A 123 -1.88 15.69 -0.50
C HIS A 123 -1.09 14.58 -1.19
N ILE A 124 -1.71 13.93 -2.17
CA ILE A 124 -1.08 12.84 -2.92
C ILE A 124 -1.25 13.12 -4.40
N ASN A 125 -0.12 13.33 -5.08
CA ASN A 125 -0.06 13.38 -6.54
C ASN A 125 0.45 12.05 -7.09
N ALA A 126 0.05 11.76 -8.32
CA ALA A 126 0.64 10.71 -9.14
C ALA A 126 1.25 11.29 -10.40
N ARG A 127 2.43 10.83 -10.78
CA ARG A 127 2.99 11.01 -12.11
C ARG A 127 2.58 9.82 -12.96
N PHE A 128 2.08 10.11 -14.17
CA PHE A 128 1.71 9.09 -15.13
C PHE A 128 2.80 8.97 -16.19
N ILE A 129 3.16 7.74 -16.53
CA ILE A 129 3.89 7.42 -17.77
C ILE A 129 2.90 6.83 -18.75
N GLY A 130 3.25 6.82 -20.03
CA GLY A 130 2.34 6.25 -21.00
C GLY A 130 2.83 6.33 -22.43
N HIS A 131 2.06 5.69 -23.29
CA HIS A 131 2.29 5.62 -24.71
C HIS A 131 0.96 5.75 -25.47
N ARG A 132 1.00 6.41 -26.62
CA ARG A 132 -0.15 6.49 -27.52
C ARG A 132 0.16 5.70 -28.80
N PRO A 133 -0.39 4.48 -28.96
CA PRO A 133 -0.26 3.72 -30.18
C PRO A 133 -0.86 4.45 -31.38
N SER A 134 -0.36 4.14 -32.58
CA SER A 134 -0.85 4.74 -33.82
C SER A 134 -2.37 4.50 -33.97
N GLY A 135 -3.10 5.56 -34.35
CA GLY A 135 -4.55 5.50 -34.55
C GLY A 135 -5.39 5.50 -33.26
N ARG A 136 -4.79 5.62 -32.08
CA ARG A 136 -5.52 5.76 -30.82
C ARG A 136 -5.78 7.23 -30.48
N SER A 137 -6.96 7.50 -29.87
CA SER A 137 -7.38 8.84 -29.50
C SER A 137 -6.86 9.29 -28.12
N ARG A 138 -6.38 8.36 -27.29
CA ARG A 138 -5.86 8.62 -25.95
C ARG A 138 -4.52 7.90 -25.71
N ASP A 139 -3.79 8.36 -24.70
CA ASP A 139 -2.66 7.63 -24.14
C ASP A 139 -3.18 6.41 -23.36
N TYR A 140 -2.44 5.30 -23.41
CA TYR A 140 -2.45 4.31 -22.35
C TYR A 140 -1.46 4.79 -21.30
N THR A 141 -1.86 4.75 -20.04
CA THR A 141 -1.07 5.36 -18.98
C THR A 141 -1.01 4.47 -17.74
N TRP A 142 0.05 4.64 -16.95
CA TRP A 142 0.28 3.93 -15.69
C TRP A 142 0.89 4.88 -14.68
N ILE A 143 0.64 4.65 -13.40
CA ILE A 143 1.22 5.44 -12.31
C ILE A 143 2.70 5.05 -12.17
N GLN A 144 3.63 5.96 -12.46
CA GLN A 144 5.06 5.72 -12.27
C GLN A 144 5.54 6.15 -10.88
N ALA A 145 5.00 7.25 -10.37
CA ALA A 145 5.44 7.81 -9.10
C ALA A 145 4.28 8.37 -8.30
N LEU A 146 4.42 8.37 -7.00
CA LEU A 146 3.58 9.08 -6.04
C LEU A 146 4.40 10.13 -5.32
N GLY A 147 3.83 11.33 -5.16
CA GLY A 147 4.31 12.38 -4.27
C GLY A 147 3.30 12.58 -3.15
N VAL A 148 3.75 12.51 -1.91
CA VAL A 148 2.90 12.62 -0.72
C VAL A 148 3.39 13.80 0.11
N LEU A 149 2.51 14.77 0.35
CA LEU A 149 2.74 15.91 1.23
C LEU A 149 1.87 15.77 2.47
N PHE A 150 2.45 15.94 3.63
CA PHE A 150 1.74 15.85 4.92
C PHE A 150 2.47 16.70 5.97
N GLY A 151 1.73 17.53 6.69
CA GLY A 151 2.34 18.49 7.60
C GLY A 151 3.35 19.40 6.88
N SER A 152 4.63 19.33 7.28
CA SER A 152 5.76 20.01 6.64
C SER A 152 6.68 19.06 5.88
N HIS A 153 6.25 17.83 5.65
CA HIS A 153 7.06 16.75 5.08
C HIS A 153 6.62 16.38 3.67
N SER A 154 7.56 15.83 2.93
CA SER A 154 7.34 15.27 1.60
C SER A 154 7.94 13.88 1.47
N LEU A 155 7.25 13.00 0.77
CA LEU A 155 7.73 11.67 0.41
C LEU A 155 7.44 11.40 -1.06
N SER A 156 8.41 10.93 -1.82
CA SER A 156 8.14 10.33 -3.13
C SER A 156 8.41 8.83 -3.14
N VAL A 157 7.61 8.10 -3.91
CA VAL A 157 7.74 6.68 -4.18
C VAL A 157 7.68 6.51 -5.68
N GLU A 158 8.75 6.01 -6.28
CA GLU A 158 8.90 5.95 -7.73
C GLU A 158 9.26 4.54 -8.20
N ALA A 159 8.71 4.13 -9.33
CA ALA A 159 9.18 2.99 -10.10
C ALA A 159 10.33 3.44 -11.02
N LYS A 160 11.52 2.85 -10.85
CA LYS A 160 12.67 3.08 -11.73
C LYS A 160 12.37 2.50 -13.10
N GLN A 161 12.66 3.27 -14.14
CA GLN A 161 12.60 2.79 -15.53
C GLN A 161 13.54 1.60 -15.74
N ALA A 162 13.11 0.62 -16.52
CA ALA A 162 13.91 -0.52 -16.89
C ALA A 162 13.56 -0.95 -18.31
N ALA A 163 14.58 -1.26 -19.12
CA ALA A 163 14.39 -1.78 -20.46
C ALA A 163 13.80 -3.19 -20.42
N GLU A 164 14.34 -4.03 -19.55
CA GLU A 164 13.88 -5.39 -19.32
C GLU A 164 13.52 -5.58 -17.85
N TRP A 165 12.49 -6.39 -17.60
CA TRP A 165 12.06 -6.69 -16.25
C TRP A 165 12.83 -7.84 -15.63
N ASP A 166 13.44 -7.57 -14.48
CA ASP A 166 13.99 -8.59 -13.61
C ASP A 166 13.34 -8.48 -12.22
N SER A 167 12.55 -9.46 -11.82
CA SER A 167 11.87 -9.47 -10.53
C SER A 167 12.81 -9.59 -9.32
N SER A 168 14.07 -9.98 -9.51
CA SER A 168 15.10 -10.04 -8.48
C SER A 168 15.75 -8.68 -8.21
N VAL A 169 15.66 -7.76 -9.15
CA VAL A 169 16.12 -6.37 -9.03
C VAL A 169 15.04 -5.53 -8.37
N ASP A 170 15.47 -4.63 -7.49
CA ASP A 170 14.57 -3.68 -6.84
C ASP A 170 14.43 -2.41 -7.66
N HIS A 171 13.22 -2.18 -8.14
CA HIS A 171 12.89 -1.04 -9.00
C HIS A 171 12.28 0.13 -8.20
N PHE A 172 12.31 0.13 -6.87
CA PHE A 172 11.87 1.27 -6.07
C PHE A 172 12.95 2.36 -5.96
N ARG A 173 12.47 3.60 -5.93
CA ARG A 173 13.19 4.75 -5.42
C ARG A 173 12.29 5.46 -4.41
N PHE A 174 12.84 5.76 -3.24
CA PHE A 174 12.16 6.54 -2.20
C PHE A 174 12.96 7.80 -1.90
N VAL A 175 12.28 8.93 -1.75
CA VAL A 175 12.91 10.20 -1.33
C VAL A 175 12.05 10.80 -0.23
N TYR A 176 12.63 11.12 0.91
CA TYR A 176 11.96 11.76 2.04
C TYR A 176 12.60 13.10 2.32
N ASP A 177 11.83 14.19 2.32
CA ASP A 177 12.28 15.58 2.51
C ASP A 177 13.50 15.97 1.65
N GLY A 178 13.58 15.44 0.44
CA GLY A 178 14.66 15.69 -0.51
C GLY A 178 15.82 14.68 -0.45
N ASP A 179 15.91 13.86 0.58
CA ASP A 179 16.96 12.86 0.75
C ASP A 179 16.52 11.48 0.24
N GLU A 180 17.40 10.81 -0.53
CA GLU A 180 17.13 9.46 -1.00
C GLU A 180 17.20 8.47 0.15
N VAL A 181 16.14 7.67 0.31
CA VAL A 181 15.99 6.66 1.35
C VAL A 181 16.44 5.31 0.85
N GLY A 182 17.47 4.75 1.45
CA GLY A 182 17.87 3.37 1.23
C GLY A 182 16.96 2.39 1.96
N LEU A 183 16.11 1.68 1.23
CA LEU A 183 15.31 0.60 1.79
C LEU A 183 15.96 -0.76 1.41
N PRO A 184 16.64 -1.44 2.33
CA PRO A 184 17.35 -2.68 2.02
C PRO A 184 16.41 -3.74 1.42
N PRO A 185 16.88 -4.62 0.53
CA PRO A 185 16.11 -5.78 0.10
C PRO A 185 15.88 -6.75 1.27
N GLY A 186 14.85 -7.56 1.16
CA GLY A 186 14.49 -8.55 2.17
C GLY A 186 13.10 -8.35 2.74
N PHE A 187 12.38 -9.45 2.93
CA PHE A 187 11.07 -9.44 3.57
C PHE A 187 11.15 -8.87 4.99
N LEU A 188 10.26 -7.95 5.35
CA LEU A 188 10.20 -7.21 6.61
C LEU A 188 11.37 -6.23 6.85
N SER A 189 12.28 -6.05 5.90
CA SER A 189 13.22 -4.94 6.01
C SER A 189 12.47 -3.62 5.94
N GLY A 190 12.97 -2.62 6.63
CA GLY A 190 12.27 -1.35 6.75
C GLY A 190 13.18 -0.17 7.01
N TRP A 191 12.60 1.00 6.85
CA TRP A 191 13.17 2.29 7.20
C TRP A 191 12.14 3.10 7.99
N ARG A 192 12.61 3.99 8.84
CA ARG A 192 11.79 4.91 9.61
C ARG A 192 12.43 6.28 9.65
N SER A 193 11.63 7.36 9.48
CA SER A 193 12.10 8.72 9.70
C SER A 193 12.56 8.92 11.15
N ALA A 194 13.46 9.90 11.36
CA ALA A 194 14.03 10.16 12.70
C ALA A 194 12.94 10.49 13.73
N GLU A 195 11.95 11.27 13.34
CA GLU A 195 10.79 11.66 14.14
C GLU A 195 9.75 10.54 14.27
N GLY A 196 9.89 9.48 13.48
CA GLY A 196 8.99 8.33 13.47
C GLY A 196 7.65 8.57 12.76
N GLU A 197 7.54 9.64 11.98
CA GLU A 197 6.31 10.03 11.28
C GLU A 197 6.06 9.17 10.04
N VAL A 198 7.10 8.64 9.40
CA VAL A 198 7.01 7.75 8.25
C VAL A 198 7.70 6.43 8.53
N THR A 199 7.07 5.36 8.12
CA THR A 199 7.71 4.05 8.05
C THR A 199 7.53 3.44 6.67
N LEU A 200 8.63 2.90 6.14
CA LEU A 200 8.63 2.07 4.94
C LEU A 200 8.93 0.64 5.37
N GLU A 201 8.16 -0.33 4.92
CA GLU A 201 8.42 -1.73 5.23
C GLU A 201 8.15 -2.61 4.01
N ARG A 202 9.11 -3.47 3.69
CA ARG A 202 8.95 -4.43 2.60
C ARG A 202 7.96 -5.53 2.96
N VAL A 203 7.11 -5.86 2.01
CA VAL A 203 6.18 -6.99 2.12
C VAL A 203 6.56 -8.16 1.21
N ARG A 204 7.65 -7.99 0.47
CA ARG A 204 8.42 -9.01 -0.27
C ARG A 204 9.90 -8.64 -0.22
N SER A 205 10.75 -9.48 -0.78
CA SER A 205 12.20 -9.18 -0.86
C SER A 205 12.50 -7.94 -1.69
N THR A 206 11.77 -7.74 -2.80
CA THR A 206 11.91 -6.66 -3.77
C THR A 206 10.53 -6.20 -4.24
N ASN A 207 10.45 -5.04 -4.84
CA ASN A 207 9.31 -4.55 -5.64
C ASN A 207 7.94 -4.55 -4.92
N SER A 208 7.91 -4.61 -3.59
CA SER A 208 6.66 -4.54 -2.83
C SER A 208 6.91 -3.98 -1.44
N ALA A 209 6.23 -2.91 -1.08
CA ALA A 209 6.39 -2.22 0.19
C ALA A 209 5.06 -1.64 0.69
N VAL A 210 5.05 -1.29 1.97
CA VAL A 210 4.00 -0.47 2.59
C VAL A 210 4.64 0.80 3.13
N VAL A 211 4.07 1.92 2.77
CA VAL A 211 4.32 3.24 3.36
C VAL A 211 3.27 3.47 4.41
N SER A 212 3.66 3.86 5.61
CA SER A 212 2.71 4.21 6.68
C SER A 212 3.04 5.56 7.26
N ILE A 213 2.08 6.46 7.25
CA ILE A 213 2.06 7.74 7.94
C ILE A 213 0.94 7.61 8.99
N PRO A 214 1.29 7.38 10.27
CA PRO A 214 0.32 7.05 11.30
C PRO A 214 -0.81 8.09 11.42
N GLY A 215 -2.06 7.62 11.45
CA GLY A 215 -3.24 8.48 11.53
C GLY A 215 -3.60 9.24 10.25
N VAL A 216 -2.78 9.16 9.20
CA VAL A 216 -2.97 9.89 7.95
C VAL A 216 -3.25 8.95 6.78
N VAL A 217 -2.28 8.12 6.43
CA VAL A 217 -2.43 7.21 5.29
C VAL A 217 -1.54 5.97 5.41
N GLU A 218 -2.03 4.85 4.91
CA GLU A 218 -1.21 3.68 4.59
C GLU A 218 -1.32 3.41 3.08
N ILE A 219 -0.18 3.25 2.42
CA ILE A 219 -0.09 3.02 0.98
C ILE A 219 0.64 1.70 0.75
N GLY A 220 -0.08 0.69 0.29
CA GLY A 220 0.52 -0.51 -0.26
C GLY A 220 0.96 -0.25 -1.69
N VAL A 221 2.21 -0.57 -2.02
CA VAL A 221 2.77 -0.34 -3.36
C VAL A 221 3.48 -1.58 -3.87
N ASN A 222 3.25 -1.90 -5.16
CA ASN A 222 4.06 -2.84 -5.92
C ASN A 222 4.62 -2.14 -7.15
N VAL A 223 5.85 -2.48 -7.54
CA VAL A 223 6.35 -2.19 -8.89
C VAL A 223 6.12 -3.41 -9.75
N VAL A 224 5.53 -3.20 -10.91
CA VAL A 224 5.26 -4.24 -11.91
C VAL A 224 5.58 -3.72 -13.31
N PRO A 225 5.95 -4.58 -14.27
CA PRO A 225 6.12 -4.20 -15.67
C PRO A 225 4.79 -4.31 -16.42
N ILE A 226 4.75 -3.79 -17.63
CA ILE A 226 3.83 -4.31 -18.64
C ILE A 226 4.44 -5.59 -19.21
N THR A 227 3.73 -6.68 -19.07
CA THR A 227 4.22 -7.96 -19.62
C THR A 227 4.00 -8.02 -21.13
N LYS A 228 4.80 -8.84 -21.82
CA LYS A 228 4.59 -9.12 -23.26
C LYS A 228 3.18 -9.64 -23.55
N GLU A 229 2.58 -10.34 -22.60
CA GLU A 229 1.21 -10.85 -22.74
C GLU A 229 0.19 -9.72 -22.58
N ASP A 230 0.38 -8.80 -21.64
CA ASP A 230 -0.48 -7.62 -21.50
C ASP A 230 -0.43 -6.76 -22.77
N ASP A 231 0.77 -6.52 -23.30
CA ASP A 231 0.97 -5.77 -24.53
C ASP A 231 0.27 -6.45 -25.73
N ARG A 232 0.43 -7.77 -25.86
CA ARG A 232 -0.23 -8.56 -26.91
C ARG A 232 -1.76 -8.50 -26.83
N ILE A 233 -2.33 -8.62 -25.62
CA ILE A 233 -3.80 -8.64 -25.39
C ILE A 233 -4.40 -7.25 -25.63
N HIS A 234 -3.78 -6.22 -25.05
CA HIS A 234 -4.33 -4.88 -25.04
C HIS A 234 -3.83 -4.00 -26.18
N LYS A 235 -2.83 -4.45 -26.92
CA LYS A 235 -2.20 -3.72 -28.04
C LYS A 235 -1.69 -2.35 -27.59
N TYR A 236 -0.92 -2.35 -26.52
CA TYR A 236 -0.29 -1.15 -25.98
C TYR A 236 0.85 -0.64 -26.88
N GLU A 237 1.49 -1.55 -27.65
CA GLU A 237 2.62 -1.23 -28.54
C GLU A 237 3.76 -0.55 -27.76
N ILE A 238 4.10 -1.09 -26.58
CA ILE A 238 5.18 -0.54 -25.75
C ILE A 238 6.53 -0.62 -26.47
N PRO A 239 7.43 0.36 -26.29
CA PRO A 239 8.75 0.32 -26.90
C PRO A 239 9.59 -0.86 -26.37
N ALA A 240 10.55 -1.31 -27.18
CA ALA A 240 11.38 -2.47 -26.83
C ALA A 240 12.42 -2.16 -25.75
N ASP A 241 12.71 -0.89 -25.50
CA ASP A 241 13.70 -0.39 -24.55
C ASP A 241 13.10 0.13 -23.24
N ASP A 242 11.80 -0.09 -23.01
CA ASP A 242 11.13 0.24 -21.75
C ASP A 242 10.02 -0.76 -21.45
N CYS A 243 10.10 -1.47 -20.34
CA CYS A 243 9.05 -2.35 -19.87
C CYS A 243 7.90 -1.62 -19.16
N PHE A 244 7.90 -0.28 -19.17
CA PHE A 244 6.94 0.55 -18.42
C PHE A 244 6.74 0.08 -16.98
N ALA A 245 7.84 -0.03 -16.23
CA ALA A 245 7.78 -0.32 -14.80
C ALA A 245 6.94 0.76 -14.09
N HIS A 246 5.88 0.34 -13.42
CA HIS A 246 4.89 1.23 -12.83
C HIS A 246 4.40 0.73 -11.47
N LEU A 247 3.67 1.58 -10.76
CA LEU A 247 3.13 1.31 -9.44
C LEU A 247 1.70 0.80 -9.54
N GLU A 248 1.43 -0.36 -8.94
CA GLU A 248 0.11 -0.75 -8.50
C GLU A 248 -0.04 -0.40 -7.03
N VAL A 249 -1.06 0.36 -6.68
CA VAL A 249 -1.20 0.94 -5.35
C VAL A 249 -2.57 0.67 -4.73
N GLN A 250 -2.60 0.66 -3.41
CA GLN A 250 -3.83 0.70 -2.63
C GLN A 250 -3.66 1.66 -1.48
N PHE A 251 -4.50 2.69 -1.48
CA PHE A 251 -4.55 3.69 -0.43
C PHE A 251 -5.53 3.29 0.66
N ARG A 252 -5.15 3.58 1.88
CA ARG A 252 -6.03 3.58 3.03
C ARG A 252 -5.88 4.92 3.71
N LEU A 253 -6.89 5.75 3.50
CA LEU A 253 -6.97 7.08 4.08
C LEU A 253 -7.58 6.98 5.47
N PHE A 254 -7.05 7.75 6.42
CA PHE A 254 -7.56 7.85 7.78
C PHE A 254 -8.00 9.28 8.01
N ASP A 255 -9.18 9.45 8.62
CA ASP A 255 -9.69 10.74 9.10
C ASP A 255 -9.66 11.88 8.06
N VAL A 256 -10.05 11.57 6.82
CA VAL A 256 -10.17 12.59 5.77
C VAL A 256 -11.39 13.49 6.01
N SER A 257 -11.25 14.77 5.70
CA SER A 257 -12.31 15.75 5.89
C SER A 257 -13.46 15.58 4.89
N ALA A 258 -14.61 16.17 5.18
CA ALA A 258 -15.74 16.22 4.24
C ALA A 258 -15.43 17.07 2.98
N ALA A 259 -14.35 17.84 2.99
CA ALA A 259 -13.90 18.68 1.87
C ALA A 259 -12.79 18.04 1.04
N VAL A 260 -12.45 16.77 1.29
CA VAL A 260 -11.39 16.07 0.56
C VAL A 260 -11.67 16.05 -0.94
N GLU A 261 -10.64 16.34 -1.74
CA GLU A 261 -10.66 16.45 -3.19
C GLU A 261 -9.63 15.51 -3.84
N GLY A 262 -9.54 15.54 -5.16
CA GLY A 262 -8.65 14.68 -5.96
C GLY A 262 -9.41 13.57 -6.69
N VAL A 263 -8.72 12.93 -7.64
CA VAL A 263 -9.31 11.86 -8.48
C VAL A 263 -9.93 10.76 -7.63
N LEU A 264 -9.22 10.29 -6.60
CA LEU A 264 -9.67 9.27 -5.65
C LEU A 264 -10.30 9.90 -4.41
N GLY A 265 -9.69 10.96 -3.87
CA GLY A 265 -10.06 11.57 -2.58
C GLY A 265 -11.53 11.97 -2.51
N ARG A 266 -12.07 12.59 -3.56
CA ARG A 266 -13.48 13.01 -3.62
C ARG A 266 -14.47 11.87 -3.37
N THR A 267 -14.10 10.62 -3.65
CA THR A 267 -14.98 9.45 -3.43
C THR A 267 -15.19 9.15 -1.94
N TYR A 268 -14.42 9.77 -1.04
CA TYR A 268 -14.54 9.65 0.41
C TYR A 268 -15.46 10.72 1.03
N ARG A 269 -15.93 11.67 0.25
CA ARG A 269 -16.85 12.71 0.74
C ARG A 269 -18.21 12.12 1.09
N PRO A 270 -18.86 12.59 2.16
CA PRO A 270 -20.19 12.11 2.55
C PRO A 270 -21.28 12.39 1.50
N ASP A 271 -21.11 13.46 0.70
CA ASP A 271 -22.02 13.91 -0.35
C ASP A 271 -21.62 13.40 -1.75
N TYR A 272 -20.65 12.47 -1.84
CA TYR A 272 -20.21 11.97 -3.13
C TYR A 272 -21.26 11.09 -3.79
N GLU A 273 -21.64 11.47 -4.98
CA GLU A 273 -22.45 10.64 -5.87
C GLU A 273 -21.57 10.09 -6.99
N SER A 274 -21.56 8.77 -7.13
CA SER A 274 -20.77 8.11 -8.17
C SER A 274 -21.31 8.48 -9.56
N HIS A 275 -20.49 9.12 -10.37
CA HIS A 275 -20.76 9.35 -11.79
C HIS A 275 -20.42 8.14 -12.67
N ALA A 276 -19.92 7.05 -12.09
CA ALA A 276 -19.66 5.81 -12.80
C ALA A 276 -21.02 5.23 -13.25
N ARG A 277 -21.31 5.32 -14.54
CA ARG A 277 -22.54 4.75 -15.10
C ARG A 277 -22.50 3.23 -14.98
N LEU A 278 -23.44 2.66 -14.23
CA LEU A 278 -23.61 1.22 -14.12
C LEU A 278 -23.88 0.63 -15.52
N GLY A 279 -23.25 -0.50 -15.84
CA GLY A 279 -23.43 -1.19 -17.12
C GLY A 279 -22.47 -0.75 -18.25
N ILE A 280 -21.59 0.23 -18.02
CA ILE A 280 -20.51 0.58 -18.94
C ILE A 280 -19.27 -0.20 -18.54
N ALA A 281 -18.64 -0.88 -19.50
CA ALA A 281 -17.48 -1.73 -19.27
C ALA A 281 -16.26 -0.95 -18.71
N MET A 282 -16.15 0.35 -19.01
CA MET A 282 -15.04 1.20 -18.59
C MET A 282 -15.57 2.63 -18.31
N PRO A 283 -16.13 2.90 -17.13
CA PRO A 283 -16.60 4.25 -16.80
C PRO A 283 -15.40 5.17 -16.59
N VAL A 284 -15.10 6.00 -17.58
CA VAL A 284 -14.03 7.00 -17.52
C VAL A 284 -14.56 8.24 -16.79
N VAL A 285 -13.80 8.69 -15.79
CA VAL A 285 -14.05 9.95 -15.10
C VAL A 285 -13.12 11.00 -15.70
N GLY A 286 -13.72 11.99 -16.34
CA GLY A 286 -13.01 13.15 -16.86
C GLY A 286 -12.58 14.15 -15.78
N GLY A 287 -12.07 15.30 -16.20
CA GLY A 287 -11.71 16.40 -15.32
C GLY A 287 -10.22 16.48 -15.06
N GLU A 288 -9.39 16.01 -16.01
CA GLU A 288 -7.95 16.08 -15.94
C GLU A 288 -7.44 17.47 -15.57
N ASP A 289 -8.00 18.52 -16.18
CA ASP A 289 -7.57 19.90 -15.94
C ASP A 289 -7.83 20.37 -14.49
N LYS A 290 -8.82 19.79 -13.80
CA LYS A 290 -9.14 20.16 -12.41
C LYS A 290 -8.10 19.63 -11.42
N TYR A 291 -7.49 18.48 -11.72
CA TYR A 291 -6.59 17.74 -10.83
C TYR A 291 -5.13 17.82 -11.28
N ARG A 292 -4.85 18.46 -12.41
CA ARG A 292 -3.50 18.60 -12.92
C ARG A 292 -2.67 19.49 -12.00
N THR A 293 -1.46 19.03 -11.69
CA THR A 293 -0.47 19.75 -10.88
C THR A 293 0.80 20.00 -11.68
N THR A 294 1.57 21.02 -11.31
CA THR A 294 2.80 21.38 -12.03
C THR A 294 3.95 20.43 -11.78
N SER A 295 3.95 19.74 -10.65
CA SER A 295 4.96 18.71 -10.31
C SER A 295 4.43 17.65 -9.36
N LEU A 296 5.25 16.62 -9.14
CA LEU A 296 4.91 15.52 -8.23
C LEU A 296 4.66 15.98 -6.78
N LEU A 297 5.32 17.05 -6.34
CA LEU A 297 5.20 17.57 -4.97
C LEU A 297 4.55 18.97 -4.92
N ALA A 298 3.83 19.40 -5.98
CA ALA A 298 3.09 20.66 -5.99
C ALA A 298 1.60 20.44 -5.69
N PRO A 299 1.01 21.10 -4.69
CA PRO A 299 -0.41 20.98 -4.35
C PRO A 299 -1.24 22.06 -5.04
N ASP A 300 -0.96 22.37 -6.31
CA ASP A 300 -1.40 23.57 -7.02
C ASP A 300 -2.53 23.34 -8.03
N CYS A 301 -3.20 22.19 -7.97
CA CYS A 301 -4.35 21.96 -8.86
C CYS A 301 -5.55 22.84 -8.50
N THR A 302 -6.44 23.10 -9.49
CA THR A 302 -7.59 23.98 -9.33
C THR A 302 -8.53 23.55 -8.19
N GLN A 303 -8.67 22.25 -7.94
CA GLN A 303 -9.51 21.70 -6.88
C GLN A 303 -8.71 21.27 -5.63
N CYS A 304 -7.43 21.60 -5.56
CA CYS A 304 -6.62 21.23 -4.42
C CYS A 304 -6.96 22.04 -3.17
N VAL A 305 -7.07 21.40 -2.02
CA VAL A 305 -7.45 22.02 -0.74
C VAL A 305 -6.32 21.92 0.31
N PHE A 306 -5.22 21.29 -0.02
CA PHE A 306 -4.07 21.14 0.87
C PHE A 306 -3.41 22.47 1.19
N SER A 307 -3.11 22.70 2.45
CA SER A 307 -2.28 23.83 2.90
C SER A 307 -1.13 23.32 3.76
N SER A 308 0.10 23.47 3.26
CA SER A 308 1.30 23.14 4.04
C SER A 308 1.35 23.98 5.31
N ARG A 309 1.51 23.36 6.48
CA ARG A 309 1.85 24.09 7.69
C ARG A 309 3.35 24.43 7.61
N PRO A 310 3.76 25.69 7.83
CA PRO A 310 5.18 26.04 7.88
C PRO A 310 5.87 25.23 8.97
N ARG A 311 7.05 24.69 8.66
CA ARG A 311 7.92 24.06 9.66
C ARG A 311 8.31 25.14 10.67
N LEU A 312 7.89 25.02 11.93
CA LEU A 312 8.38 25.88 13.01
C LEU A 312 9.87 25.54 13.20
N THR A 313 10.76 26.36 12.65
CA THR A 313 12.16 26.33 13.03
C THR A 313 12.24 26.80 14.47
N MET A 314 12.52 25.88 15.40
CA MET A 314 12.96 26.28 16.73
C MET A 314 14.36 26.87 16.55
N GLU A 315 14.47 28.21 16.69
CA GLU A 315 15.75 28.92 16.94
C GLU A 315 16.27 28.58 18.33
#